data_70ac1083d58191f8d5b12c7b7b76c85c
#
_entry.id   70ac1083d58191f8d5b12c7b7b76c85c
#
_cell.length_a   1.000
_cell.length_b   1.000
_cell.length_c   1.000
_cell.angle_alpha   90.00
_cell.angle_beta   90.00
_cell.angle_gamma   90.00
#
_symmetry.space_group_name_H-M   'P 1'
#
loop_
_entity.id
_entity.type
_entity.pdbx_description
1 polymer ?
#
loop_
_entity_poly.entity_id
_entity_poly.type
_entity_poly.pdbx_seq_one_letter_code
_entity_poly.pdbx_strand_id
1 'polypeptide(L)'
;MKKGKAKAKAKAKAKGAESPAKLIDARIKELGDWRGETLSRARSLIKEADPEVVEEWKWMGVPVWEHDGIICTGESYKSVVKLTFAKGASLEDPSGLFNSSLEGNVRRAIDFREGEKIDARALKALIREAVALNKSRAKR
;
A
#
# COMPACT_ATOMS: atom_id res chain seq x y z
N MET A 1 8.73 9.53 20.94
CA MET A 1 8.56 8.94 20.98
C MET A 1 8.43 8.41 20.81
N LYS A 2 8.78 8.72 20.36
CA LYS A 2 8.77 8.30 20.14
C LYS A 2 8.75 7.80 19.82
N LYS A 3 9.12 8.07 19.45
CA LYS A 3 9.28 7.57 19.11
C LYS A 3 9.29 7.07 18.76
N GLY A 4 9.74 7.47 18.07
CA GLY A 4 9.74 6.88 17.80
C GLY A 4 10.01 6.82 17.37
N LYS A 5 10.28 6.94 17.18
CA LYS A 5 10.54 6.82 16.81
C LYS A 5 10.66 6.84 16.32
N ALA A 6 10.86 7.12 15.93
CA ALA A 6 10.94 7.05 15.51
C ALA A 6 11.17 7.23 15.17
N LYS A 7 11.56 7.53 14.98
CA LYS A 7 11.67 7.64 14.74
C LYS A 7 11.59 7.91 14.33
N ALA A 8 11.82 8.09 14.04
CA ALA A 8 11.65 8.30 13.69
C ALA A 8 11.81 8.60 13.30
N LYS A 9 12.14 8.86 13.26
CA LYS A 9 12.17 9.18 12.95
C LYS A 9 12.14 9.60 12.52
N ALA A 10 12.36 9.62 12.23
CA ALA A 10 12.22 10.05 11.78
C ALA A 10 12.32 10.61 11.52
N LYS A 11 12.71 11.01 11.37
CA LYS A 11 12.72 11.58 11.14
C LYS A 11 12.66 12.45 10.87
N ALA A 12 12.77 12.65 10.64
CA ALA A 12 12.53 13.37 10.33
C ALA A 12 12.55 14.21 10.08
N LYS A 13 12.69 14.32 9.92
CA LYS A 13 12.43 14.99 9.67
C LYS A 13 12.49 16.16 9.46
N ALA A 14 12.64 15.91 8.93
CA ALA A 14 12.77 17.27 8.50
C ALA A 14 11.78 18.17 9.21
N LYS A 15 12.26 19.32 9.52
CA LYS A 15 11.41 20.27 10.17
C LYS A 15 10.21 20.61 9.30
N GLY A 16 9.05 20.61 9.88
CA GLY A 16 7.82 20.90 9.15
C GLY A 16 7.33 19.77 8.30
N ALA A 17 8.09 18.71 8.22
CA ALA A 17 7.66 17.55 7.45
C ALA A 17 6.51 16.88 8.16
N GLU A 18 5.48 16.54 7.41
CA GLU A 18 4.36 15.81 7.96
C GLU A 18 4.66 14.33 7.96
N SER A 19 3.97 13.59 8.83
CA SER A 19 4.11 12.15 8.85
C SER A 19 3.59 11.56 7.55
N PRO A 20 4.08 10.38 7.17
CA PRO A 20 3.53 9.70 5.99
C PRO A 20 2.02 9.54 6.06
N ALA A 21 1.48 9.22 7.25
CA ALA A 21 0.04 9.06 7.39
C ALA A 21 -0.70 10.34 7.02
N LYS A 22 -0.19 11.49 7.45
CA LYS A 22 -0.83 12.77 7.12
C LYS A 22 -0.70 13.12 5.65
N LEU A 23 0.44 12.77 5.04
CA LEU A 23 0.61 13.02 3.62
C LEU A 23 -0.35 12.16 2.81
N ILE A 24 -0.58 10.92 3.24
CA ILE A 24 -1.55 10.05 2.58
C ILE A 24 -2.96 10.61 2.78
N ASP A 25 -3.29 11.07 3.99
CA ASP A 25 -4.58 11.72 4.25
C ASP A 25 -4.79 12.89 3.29
N ALA A 26 -3.77 13.72 3.12
CA ALA A 26 -3.86 14.89 2.25
C ALA A 26 -4.04 14.48 0.79
N ARG A 27 -3.36 13.41 0.37
CA ARG A 27 -3.50 12.93 -1.00
C ARG A 27 -4.91 12.43 -1.28
N ILE A 28 -5.50 11.68 -0.34
CA ILE A 28 -6.87 11.21 -0.46
C ILE A 28 -7.82 12.39 -0.59
N LYS A 29 -7.63 13.40 0.25
CA LYS A 29 -8.48 14.58 0.23
C LYS A 29 -8.30 15.36 -1.06
N GLU A 30 -7.07 15.47 -1.53
CA GLU A 30 -6.77 16.18 -2.76
C GLU A 30 -7.47 15.58 -3.97
N LEU A 31 -7.52 14.24 -4.03
CA LEU A 31 -8.19 13.55 -5.14
C LEU A 31 -9.67 13.89 -5.20
N GLY A 32 -10.34 13.94 -4.05
CA GLY A 32 -11.68 14.50 -3.92
C GLY A 32 -12.79 13.83 -4.70
N ASP A 33 -12.54 12.67 -5.29
CA ASP A 33 -13.52 11.95 -6.08
C ASP A 33 -13.40 10.45 -5.77
N TRP A 34 -13.96 9.62 -6.66
CA TRP A 34 -13.95 8.16 -6.45
C TRP A 34 -12.54 7.61 -6.23
N ARG A 35 -11.51 8.26 -6.78
CA ARG A 35 -10.14 7.78 -6.59
C ARG A 35 -9.71 7.93 -5.13
N GLY A 36 -10.08 9.04 -4.50
CA GLY A 36 -9.81 9.24 -3.09
C GLY A 36 -10.53 8.22 -2.24
N GLU A 37 -11.80 7.96 -2.55
CA GLU A 37 -12.57 6.97 -1.82
C GLU A 37 -11.98 5.57 -1.96
N THR A 38 -11.57 5.22 -3.17
CA THR A 38 -10.97 3.91 -3.43
C THR A 38 -9.63 3.75 -2.70
N LEU A 39 -8.78 4.78 -2.77
CA LEU A 39 -7.50 4.73 -2.08
C LEU A 39 -7.70 4.64 -0.57
N SER A 40 -8.66 5.40 -0.04
CA SER A 40 -8.98 5.37 1.37
C SER A 40 -9.47 3.98 1.81
N ARG A 41 -10.31 3.37 1.00
CA ARG A 41 -10.83 2.03 1.30
C ARG A 41 -9.72 1.00 1.28
N ALA A 42 -8.86 1.05 0.24
CA ALA A 42 -7.73 0.14 0.15
C ALA A 42 -6.81 0.29 1.36
N ARG A 43 -6.54 1.54 1.75
CA ARG A 43 -5.71 1.83 2.92
C ARG A 43 -6.29 1.20 4.18
N SER A 44 -7.59 1.36 4.38
CA SER A 44 -8.26 0.78 5.56
C SER A 44 -8.12 -0.73 5.58
N LEU A 45 -8.30 -1.37 4.43
CA LEU A 45 -8.20 -2.82 4.35
C LEU A 45 -6.79 -3.32 4.60
N ILE A 46 -5.79 -2.58 4.10
CA ILE A 46 -4.39 -2.92 4.36
C ILE A 46 -4.11 -2.87 5.86
N LYS A 47 -4.58 -1.82 6.53
CA LYS A 47 -4.34 -1.66 7.96
C LYS A 47 -5.12 -2.68 8.78
N GLU A 48 -6.30 -3.07 8.32
CA GLU A 48 -7.06 -4.14 8.99
C GLU A 48 -6.37 -5.48 8.84
N ALA A 49 -5.81 -5.74 7.65
CA ALA A 49 -5.13 -7.01 7.40
C ALA A 49 -3.84 -7.12 8.21
N ASP A 50 -3.17 -5.99 8.42
CA ASP A 50 -1.90 -5.95 9.13
C ASP A 50 -1.84 -4.72 10.01
N PRO A 51 -2.28 -4.85 11.28
CA PRO A 51 -2.25 -3.70 12.20
C PRO A 51 -0.87 -3.14 12.47
N GLU A 52 0.18 -3.89 12.15
CA GLU A 52 1.57 -3.43 12.35
C GLU A 52 2.17 -2.83 11.10
N VAL A 53 1.39 -2.68 10.03
CA VAL A 53 1.90 -2.14 8.78
C VAL A 53 2.43 -0.71 9.00
N VAL A 54 3.53 -0.41 8.33
CA VAL A 54 4.14 0.92 8.37
C VAL A 54 3.78 1.65 7.08
N GLU A 55 3.27 2.87 7.23
CA GLU A 55 2.96 3.71 6.07
C GLU A 55 4.13 4.62 5.80
N GLU A 56 4.53 4.72 4.53
CA GLU A 56 5.60 5.58 4.09
C GLU A 56 5.13 6.45 2.93
N TRP A 57 5.91 7.49 2.65
CA TRP A 57 5.64 8.42 1.56
C TRP A 57 6.95 8.55 0.79
N LYS A 58 6.99 8.01 -0.42
CA LYS A 58 8.25 7.90 -1.15
C LYS A 58 8.15 8.48 -2.56
N TRP A 59 9.29 8.67 -3.16
CA TRP A 59 9.42 9.05 -4.57
C TRP A 59 8.55 10.24 -4.94
N MET A 60 8.54 11.25 -4.05
CA MET A 60 7.88 12.52 -4.30
C MET A 60 6.36 12.38 -4.47
N GLY A 61 5.75 11.49 -3.71
CA GLY A 61 4.31 11.49 -3.67
C GLY A 61 3.61 10.16 -3.75
N VAL A 62 4.30 9.07 -3.41
CA VAL A 62 3.70 7.74 -3.50
C VAL A 62 3.47 7.15 -2.12
N PRO A 63 2.20 6.86 -1.75
CA PRO A 63 1.92 6.07 -0.55
C PRO A 63 2.50 4.67 -0.67
N VAL A 64 3.18 4.23 0.38
CA VAL A 64 3.83 2.92 0.42
C VAL A 64 3.49 2.25 1.74
N TRP A 65 3.23 0.96 1.70
CA TRP A 65 2.96 0.17 2.89
C TRP A 65 4.03 -0.91 3.01
N GLU A 66 4.61 -1.02 4.21
CA GLU A 66 5.76 -1.88 4.47
C GLU A 66 5.57 -2.72 5.71
N HIS A 67 6.13 -3.91 5.67
CA HIS A 67 6.28 -4.78 6.82
C HIS A 67 7.40 -5.77 6.46
N ASP A 68 8.58 -5.56 7.05
CA ASP A 68 9.80 -6.32 6.69
C ASP A 68 10.08 -6.22 5.20
N GLY A 69 9.90 -5.03 4.65
CA GLY A 69 10.04 -4.75 3.23
C GLY A 69 8.74 -4.22 2.65
N ILE A 70 8.80 -3.72 1.45
CA ILE A 70 7.61 -3.15 0.82
C ILE A 70 6.59 -4.24 0.55
N ILE A 71 5.35 -3.98 0.96
CA ILE A 71 4.19 -4.80 0.60
C ILE A 71 3.65 -4.32 -0.74
N CYS A 72 3.21 -3.07 -0.76
CA CYS A 72 2.60 -2.49 -1.96
C CYS A 72 2.68 -0.97 -1.94
N THR A 73 2.45 -0.38 -3.10
CA THR A 73 2.34 1.06 -3.26
C THR A 73 0.96 1.39 -3.79
N GLY A 74 0.48 2.61 -3.50
CA GLY A 74 -0.82 3.08 -3.99
C GLY A 74 -0.63 4.27 -4.89
N GLU A 75 -1.01 4.12 -6.15
CA GLU A 75 -0.87 5.18 -7.14
C GLU A 75 -2.24 5.54 -7.69
N SER A 76 -2.41 6.82 -8.00
CA SER A 76 -3.68 7.31 -8.53
C SER A 76 -3.43 7.94 -9.89
N TYR A 77 -4.12 7.44 -10.87
CA TYR A 77 -4.06 7.96 -12.24
C TYR A 77 -5.44 8.49 -12.61
N LYS A 78 -5.55 9.02 -13.82
CA LYS A 78 -6.82 9.64 -14.24
C LYS A 78 -7.99 8.66 -14.16
N SER A 79 -7.78 7.42 -14.56
CA SER A 79 -8.86 6.45 -14.70
C SER A 79 -8.74 5.24 -13.80
N VAL A 80 -7.68 5.13 -13.01
CA VAL A 80 -7.50 3.96 -12.14
C VAL A 80 -6.79 4.36 -10.86
N VAL A 81 -7.08 3.60 -9.81
CA VAL A 81 -6.24 3.56 -8.61
C VAL A 81 -5.53 2.22 -8.66
N LYS A 82 -4.22 2.24 -8.53
CA LYS A 82 -3.40 1.05 -8.72
C LYS A 82 -2.69 0.69 -7.43
N LEU A 83 -2.82 -0.56 -7.02
CA LEU A 83 -1.98 -1.12 -5.96
C LEU A 83 -0.96 -2.03 -6.61
N THR A 84 0.32 -1.69 -6.48
CA THR A 84 1.40 -2.49 -7.04
C THR A 84 2.08 -3.25 -5.92
N PHE A 85 2.03 -4.57 -6.00
CA PHE A 85 2.64 -5.45 -5.00
C PHE A 85 4.08 -5.71 -5.39
N ALA A 86 5.00 -5.34 -4.51
CA ALA A 86 6.44 -5.37 -4.81
C ALA A 86 6.93 -6.78 -5.18
N LYS A 87 6.33 -7.79 -4.59
CA LYS A 87 6.71 -9.19 -4.85
C LYS A 87 5.52 -9.98 -5.39
N GLY A 88 4.65 -9.29 -6.16
CA GLY A 88 3.40 -9.88 -6.61
C GLY A 88 3.55 -11.17 -7.39
N ALA A 89 4.62 -11.29 -8.19
CA ALA A 89 4.84 -12.49 -8.97
C ALA A 89 5.11 -13.73 -8.11
N SER A 90 5.49 -13.52 -6.84
CA SER A 90 5.74 -14.62 -5.90
C SER A 90 4.53 -14.92 -5.01
N LEU A 91 3.42 -14.24 -5.21
CA LEU A 91 2.19 -14.46 -4.45
C LEU A 91 1.27 -15.37 -5.23
N GLU A 92 0.51 -16.19 -4.53
CA GLU A 92 -0.40 -17.13 -5.18
C GLU A 92 -1.66 -16.47 -5.71
N ASP A 93 -2.14 -15.43 -4.98
CA ASP A 93 -3.32 -14.69 -5.40
C ASP A 93 -4.46 -15.64 -5.80
N PRO A 94 -4.93 -16.47 -4.88
CA PRO A 94 -5.93 -17.50 -5.25
C PRO A 94 -7.24 -16.93 -5.72
N SER A 95 -7.56 -15.69 -5.35
CA SER A 95 -8.79 -15.04 -5.80
C SER A 95 -8.65 -14.32 -7.14
N GLY A 96 -7.43 -14.31 -7.69
CA GLY A 96 -7.20 -13.71 -9.00
C GLY A 96 -7.39 -12.20 -9.03
N LEU A 97 -6.89 -11.51 -8.00
CA LEU A 97 -7.04 -10.05 -7.93
C LEU A 97 -6.13 -9.31 -8.90
N PHE A 98 -4.92 -9.83 -9.16
CA PHE A 98 -4.00 -9.13 -10.05
C PHE A 98 -4.59 -9.06 -11.44
N ASN A 99 -4.70 -7.85 -11.97
CA ASN A 99 -5.25 -7.61 -13.29
C ASN A 99 -4.41 -6.64 -14.11
N SER A 100 -3.21 -6.32 -13.62
CA SER A 100 -2.32 -5.37 -14.27
C SER A 100 -0.88 -5.80 -14.00
N SER A 101 0.03 -5.42 -14.90
CA SER A 101 1.45 -5.76 -14.78
C SER A 101 1.66 -7.27 -14.71
N LEU A 102 0.85 -8.03 -15.45
CA LEU A 102 0.83 -9.49 -15.31
C LEU A 102 2.06 -10.15 -15.91
N GLU A 103 2.82 -9.44 -16.74
CA GLU A 103 4.03 -9.98 -17.33
C GLU A 103 5.28 -9.62 -16.53
N GLY A 104 5.12 -8.90 -15.45
CA GLY A 104 6.25 -8.55 -14.60
C GLY A 104 6.85 -9.77 -13.94
N ASN A 105 8.18 -9.80 -13.86
CA ASN A 105 8.88 -10.92 -13.23
C ASN A 105 8.83 -10.82 -11.71
N VAL A 106 8.58 -9.65 -11.17
CA VAL A 106 8.61 -9.41 -9.72
C VAL A 106 7.32 -8.77 -9.25
N ARG A 107 6.92 -7.67 -9.88
CA ARG A 107 5.76 -6.91 -9.47
C ARG A 107 4.50 -7.37 -10.18
N ARG A 108 3.37 -7.25 -9.49
CA ARG A 108 2.04 -7.42 -10.06
C ARG A 108 1.14 -6.35 -9.45
N ALA A 109 0.08 -5.99 -10.16
CA ALA A 109 -0.74 -4.88 -9.71
C ALA A 109 -2.23 -5.18 -9.84
N ILE A 110 -3.01 -4.44 -9.05
CA ILE A 110 -4.46 -4.42 -9.13
C ILE A 110 -4.87 -3.02 -9.55
N ASP A 111 -5.59 -2.91 -10.65
CA ASP A 111 -6.19 -1.65 -11.07
C ASP A 111 -7.64 -1.64 -10.64
N PHE A 112 -8.03 -0.60 -9.91
CA PHE A 112 -9.42 -0.37 -9.53
C PHE A 112 -9.95 0.79 -10.37
N ARG A 113 -11.10 0.60 -10.99
CA ARG A 113 -11.73 1.63 -11.81
C ARG A 113 -12.97 2.15 -11.12
N GLU A 114 -13.45 3.29 -11.60
CA GLU A 114 -14.63 3.92 -11.01
C GLU A 114 -15.79 2.93 -10.97
N GLY A 115 -16.45 2.87 -9.81
CA GLY A 115 -17.62 2.02 -9.64
C GLY A 115 -17.33 0.59 -9.25
N GLU A 116 -16.06 0.18 -9.33
CA GLU A 116 -15.71 -1.18 -8.93
C GLU A 116 -15.60 -1.27 -7.42
N LYS A 117 -16.14 -2.35 -6.89
CA LYS A 117 -16.03 -2.61 -5.46
C LYS A 117 -14.79 -3.44 -5.18
N ILE A 118 -14.12 -3.10 -4.09
CA ILE A 118 -12.97 -3.87 -3.66
C ILE A 118 -13.47 -5.11 -2.93
N ASP A 119 -12.98 -6.29 -3.33
CA ASP A 119 -13.25 -7.51 -2.60
C ASP A 119 -12.39 -7.48 -1.33
N ALA A 120 -13.03 -7.04 -0.24
CA ALA A 120 -12.31 -6.78 1.00
C ALA A 120 -11.62 -8.03 1.55
N ARG A 121 -12.33 -9.16 1.51
CA ARG A 121 -11.79 -10.40 2.04
C ARG A 121 -10.58 -10.86 1.25
N ALA A 122 -10.70 -10.83 -0.08
CA ALA A 122 -9.62 -11.27 -0.95
C ALA A 122 -8.42 -10.35 -0.84
N LEU A 123 -8.64 -9.03 -0.77
CA LEU A 123 -7.53 -8.09 -0.65
C LEU A 123 -6.80 -8.27 0.68
N LYS A 124 -7.54 -8.43 1.78
CA LYS A 124 -6.90 -8.63 3.07
C LYS A 124 -6.09 -9.93 3.08
N ALA A 125 -6.61 -10.99 2.46
CA ALA A 125 -5.87 -12.25 2.37
C ALA A 125 -4.58 -12.07 1.58
N LEU A 126 -4.63 -11.30 0.49
CA LEU A 126 -3.44 -11.06 -0.33
C LEU A 126 -2.40 -10.24 0.44
N ILE A 127 -2.85 -9.24 1.19
CA ILE A 127 -1.94 -8.45 2.05
C ILE A 127 -1.26 -9.36 3.06
N ARG A 128 -2.02 -10.24 3.72
CA ARG A 128 -1.44 -11.17 4.69
C ARG A 128 -0.45 -12.11 4.05
N GLU A 129 -0.73 -12.55 2.83
CA GLU A 129 0.20 -13.40 2.09
C GLU A 129 1.51 -12.65 1.82
N ALA A 130 1.41 -11.38 1.42
CA ALA A 130 2.58 -10.55 1.15
C ALA A 130 3.42 -10.32 2.41
N VAL A 131 2.76 -10.09 3.54
CA VAL A 131 3.45 -9.92 4.82
C VAL A 131 4.18 -11.21 5.20
N ALA A 132 3.51 -12.35 5.04
CA ALA A 132 4.12 -13.65 5.38
C ALA A 132 5.36 -13.91 4.53
N LEU A 133 5.28 -13.56 3.25
CA LEU A 133 6.42 -13.73 2.35
C LEU A 133 7.60 -12.86 2.79
N ASN A 134 7.33 -11.58 3.11
CA ASN A 134 8.37 -10.68 3.57
C ASN A 134 9.04 -11.19 4.84
N LYS A 135 8.22 -11.66 5.80
CA LYS A 135 8.75 -12.20 7.05
C LYS A 135 9.63 -13.41 6.82
N SER A 136 9.21 -14.29 5.93
CA SER A 136 9.97 -15.49 5.64
C SER A 136 11.33 -15.13 5.04
N ARG A 137 11.38 -14.14 4.17
CA ARG A 137 12.64 -13.72 3.55
C ARG A 137 13.52 -12.94 4.51
N ALA A 138 12.93 -12.18 5.43
CA ALA A 138 13.68 -11.39 6.39
C ALA A 138 14.45 -12.27 7.37
N LYS A 139 14.02 -13.51 7.58
CA LYS A 139 14.68 -14.42 8.51
C LYS A 139 15.89 -15.12 7.94
N ARG A 140 16.21 -14.94 6.68
CA ARG A 140 17.34 -15.59 6.06
C ARG A 140 18.67 -14.93 6.34
#